data_ebd741ed15ad6aebf3488e2d7b732179
#
_entry.id   ebd741ed15ad6aebf3488e2d7b732179
#
_cell.length_a   1.000
_cell.length_b   1.000
_cell.length_c   1.000
_cell.angle_alpha   90.00
_cell.angle_beta   90.00
_cell.angle_gamma   90.00
#
_symmetry.space_group_name_H-M   'P 1'
#
loop_
_entity.id
_entity.type
_entity.pdbx_description
1 polymer ?
#
loop_
_entity_poly.entity_id
_entity_poly.type
_entity_poly.pdbx_seq_one_letter_code
_entity_poly.pdbx_strand_id
1 'polypeptide(L)'
;SADTYQKVMKHFKPKLWLGMTATPDKRDDNVEGRNIYELFNYQIAYEIRLQQAMEENLLCPFHYFGITDLNIDDEVCDTDNFRFLTSDERVKYVMSQARCYGYSGSRVKGLIFCSRIEEAKELSRKFNENGLRTIALSGADTEETRANAIERLAMEECDATEVVQPLDYILSVDIFSEGTDIIEVNQVIMLRPTQSPIVFIQQLGRGLRKAEGKEYVVVLDFIGNYLKAGRVRYLLTGKALSGD
;
A
#
# COMPACT_ATOMS: atom_id res chain seq x y z
N SER A 1 -12.27 -12.16 -12.31
CA SER A 1 -13.58 -11.47 -12.26
C SER A 1 -14.58 -12.32 -11.47
N ALA A 2 -15.64 -11.71 -10.90
CA ALA A 2 -16.69 -12.41 -10.18
C ALA A 2 -17.31 -13.54 -11.02
N ASP A 3 -17.48 -13.32 -12.33
CA ASP A 3 -18.01 -14.30 -13.28
C ASP A 3 -17.14 -15.55 -13.40
N THR A 4 -15.81 -15.42 -13.29
CA THR A 4 -14.91 -16.57 -13.33
C THR A 4 -15.09 -17.45 -12.10
N TYR A 5 -15.17 -16.86 -10.91
CA TYR A 5 -15.43 -17.60 -9.67
C TYR A 5 -16.79 -18.31 -9.72
N GLN A 6 -17.84 -17.64 -10.19
CA GLN A 6 -19.15 -18.27 -10.33
C GLN A 6 -19.14 -19.45 -11.30
N LYS A 7 -18.43 -19.36 -12.44
CA LYS A 7 -18.26 -20.46 -13.38
C LYS A 7 -17.56 -21.65 -12.73
N VAL A 8 -16.48 -21.41 -11.97
CA VAL A 8 -15.77 -22.46 -11.23
C VAL A 8 -16.67 -23.11 -10.20
N MET A 9 -17.38 -22.33 -9.39
CA MET A 9 -18.29 -22.86 -8.36
C MET A 9 -19.48 -23.65 -8.94
N LYS A 10 -19.96 -23.29 -10.13
CA LYS A 10 -21.00 -24.06 -10.84
C LYS A 10 -20.46 -25.36 -11.45
N HIS A 11 -19.21 -25.37 -11.86
CA HIS A 11 -18.60 -26.54 -12.51
C HIS A 11 -18.19 -27.62 -11.51
N PHE A 12 -17.59 -27.26 -10.41
CA PHE A 12 -17.13 -28.18 -9.39
C PHE A 12 -18.19 -28.36 -8.29
N LYS A 13 -18.31 -29.60 -7.77
CA LYS A 13 -19.19 -29.93 -6.64
C LYS A 13 -18.41 -30.54 -5.49
N PRO A 14 -17.55 -29.77 -4.81
CA PRO A 14 -16.81 -30.26 -3.66
C PRO A 14 -17.74 -30.46 -2.44
N LYS A 15 -17.22 -31.14 -1.43
CA LYS A 15 -17.93 -31.28 -0.15
C LYS A 15 -17.99 -29.99 0.66
N LEU A 16 -17.01 -29.10 0.45
CA LEU A 16 -16.88 -27.83 1.14
C LEU A 16 -16.28 -26.79 0.20
N TRP A 17 -16.80 -25.58 0.25
CA TRP A 17 -16.18 -24.38 -0.31
C TRP A 17 -15.64 -23.51 0.83
N LEU A 18 -14.38 -23.10 0.74
CA LEU A 18 -13.77 -22.10 1.63
C LEU A 18 -13.35 -20.89 0.82
N GLY A 19 -13.89 -19.72 1.18
CA GLY A 19 -13.47 -18.43 0.64
C GLY A 19 -12.64 -17.68 1.68
N MET A 20 -11.55 -17.09 1.24
CA MET A 20 -10.72 -16.20 2.07
C MET A 20 -10.56 -14.85 1.37
N THR A 21 -10.77 -13.77 2.10
CA THR A 21 -10.60 -12.40 1.62
C THR A 21 -10.19 -11.48 2.76
N ALA A 22 -9.35 -10.51 2.47
CA ALA A 22 -9.02 -9.44 3.42
C ALA A 22 -10.07 -8.32 3.43
N THR A 23 -10.97 -8.28 2.44
CA THR A 23 -11.94 -7.21 2.22
C THR A 23 -13.29 -7.78 1.82
N PRO A 24 -14.03 -8.37 2.79
CA PRO A 24 -15.31 -9.02 2.51
C PRO A 24 -16.45 -8.02 2.24
N ASP A 25 -16.27 -6.75 2.62
CA ASP A 25 -17.32 -5.75 2.59
C ASP A 25 -17.77 -5.43 1.15
N LYS A 26 -19.04 -5.07 1.03
CA LYS A 26 -19.69 -4.77 -0.25
C LYS A 26 -18.87 -3.75 -1.04
N ARG A 27 -18.60 -4.06 -2.31
CA ARG A 27 -18.24 -3.03 -3.27
C ARG A 27 -19.45 -2.14 -3.50
N ASP A 28 -19.23 -0.82 -3.60
CA ASP A 28 -20.28 0.19 -3.82
C ASP A 28 -21.02 0.04 -5.18
N ASP A 29 -20.64 -0.94 -6.01
CA ASP A 29 -21.20 -1.15 -7.34
C ASP A 29 -22.56 -1.86 -7.37
N ASN A 30 -23.06 -2.32 -6.23
CA ASN A 30 -24.34 -3.01 -6.05
C ASN A 30 -24.71 -4.03 -7.14
N VAL A 31 -23.71 -4.59 -7.83
CA VAL A 31 -23.93 -5.56 -8.90
C VAL A 31 -24.35 -6.90 -8.30
N GLU A 32 -25.52 -7.37 -8.70
CA GLU A 32 -26.10 -8.67 -8.26
C GLU A 32 -25.09 -9.80 -8.54
N GLY A 33 -24.89 -10.71 -7.58
CA GLY A 33 -23.99 -11.85 -7.68
C GLY A 33 -22.50 -11.53 -7.41
N ARG A 34 -22.14 -10.31 -6.99
CA ARG A 34 -20.79 -9.95 -6.56
C ARG A 34 -20.63 -9.85 -5.05
N ASN A 35 -21.70 -10.11 -4.30
CA ASN A 35 -21.66 -10.14 -2.86
C ASN A 35 -21.07 -11.47 -2.38
N ILE A 36 -19.90 -11.41 -1.74
CA ILE A 36 -19.21 -12.60 -1.21
C ILE A 36 -20.05 -13.29 -0.15
N TYR A 37 -20.74 -12.55 0.69
CA TYR A 37 -21.60 -13.12 1.73
C TYR A 37 -22.77 -13.95 1.13
N GLU A 38 -23.39 -13.47 0.05
CA GLU A 38 -24.45 -14.21 -0.67
C GLU A 38 -23.91 -15.51 -1.27
N LEU A 39 -22.69 -15.47 -1.85
CA LEU A 39 -22.02 -16.63 -2.45
C LEU A 39 -21.81 -17.77 -1.46
N PHE A 40 -21.62 -17.46 -0.19
CA PHE A 40 -21.41 -18.41 0.90
C PHE A 40 -22.61 -18.52 1.86
N ASN A 41 -23.82 -18.14 1.42
CA ASN A 41 -25.05 -18.17 2.20
C ASN A 41 -24.91 -17.50 3.57
N TYR A 42 -24.14 -16.39 3.66
CA TYR A 42 -23.84 -15.66 4.88
C TYR A 42 -23.17 -16.50 5.98
N GLN A 43 -22.54 -17.62 5.62
CA GLN A 43 -21.79 -18.44 6.56
C GLN A 43 -20.37 -17.90 6.71
N ILE A 44 -20.07 -17.35 7.86
CA ILE A 44 -18.76 -16.83 8.22
C ILE A 44 -18.12 -17.83 9.18
N ALA A 45 -17.02 -18.46 8.74
CA ALA A 45 -16.27 -19.38 9.59
C ALA A 45 -15.38 -18.60 10.60
N TYR A 46 -14.76 -17.51 10.15
CA TYR A 46 -13.92 -16.68 10.97
C TYR A 46 -13.81 -15.27 10.35
N GLU A 47 -13.87 -14.24 11.18
CA GLU A 47 -13.65 -12.86 10.78
C GLU A 47 -12.73 -12.20 11.83
N ILE A 48 -11.68 -11.54 11.36
CA ILE A 48 -10.82 -10.68 12.17
C ILE A 48 -10.63 -9.36 11.44
N ARG A 49 -10.94 -8.27 12.11
CA ARG A 49 -10.73 -6.91 11.59
C ARG A 49 -9.32 -6.44 11.92
N LEU A 50 -8.83 -5.46 11.14
CA LEU A 50 -7.47 -4.94 11.27
C LEU A 50 -7.14 -4.48 12.70
N GLN A 51 -8.05 -3.75 13.35
CA GLN A 51 -7.87 -3.32 14.74
C GLN A 51 -7.72 -4.51 15.69
N GLN A 52 -8.60 -5.51 15.59
CA GLN A 52 -8.53 -6.71 16.41
C GLN A 52 -7.23 -7.47 16.17
N ALA A 53 -6.79 -7.58 14.91
CA ALA A 53 -5.53 -8.25 14.57
C ALA A 53 -4.31 -7.51 15.19
N MET A 54 -4.37 -6.19 15.31
CA MET A 54 -3.34 -5.41 16.03
C MET A 54 -3.43 -5.61 17.54
N GLU A 55 -4.62 -5.58 18.13
CA GLU A 55 -4.85 -5.81 19.56
C GLU A 55 -4.40 -7.22 19.99
N GLU A 56 -4.65 -8.22 19.15
CA GLU A 56 -4.18 -9.60 19.32
C GLU A 56 -2.70 -9.79 18.98
N ASN A 57 -1.99 -8.71 18.66
CA ASN A 57 -0.57 -8.73 18.32
C ASN A 57 -0.23 -9.63 17.10
N LEU A 58 -1.15 -9.78 16.16
CA LEU A 58 -0.94 -10.52 14.91
C LEU A 58 -0.28 -9.67 13.83
N LEU A 59 -0.44 -8.34 13.91
CA LEU A 59 0.10 -7.37 12.98
C LEU A 59 1.04 -6.39 13.68
N CYS A 60 1.93 -5.80 12.90
CA CYS A 60 2.78 -4.70 13.32
C CYS A 60 1.95 -3.42 13.47
N PRO A 61 2.09 -2.65 14.55
CA PRO A 61 1.42 -1.36 14.69
C PRO A 61 1.90 -0.37 13.63
N PHE A 62 1.11 0.67 13.36
CA PHE A 62 1.50 1.71 12.42
C PHE A 62 1.14 3.12 12.93
N HIS A 63 1.93 4.08 12.47
CA HIS A 63 1.67 5.51 12.65
C HIS A 63 1.25 6.11 11.32
N TYR A 64 0.07 6.72 11.26
CA TYR A 64 -0.47 7.35 10.05
C TYR A 64 -0.42 8.86 10.16
N PHE A 65 0.22 9.50 9.18
CA PHE A 65 0.36 10.95 9.09
C PHE A 65 -0.20 11.45 7.76
N GLY A 66 -1.24 12.29 7.84
CA GLY A 66 -1.71 13.07 6.70
C GLY A 66 -0.79 14.26 6.50
N ILE A 67 -0.16 14.36 5.36
CA ILE A 67 0.76 15.44 4.99
C ILE A 67 0.04 16.38 4.02
N THR A 68 0.02 17.67 4.34
CA THR A 68 -0.43 18.66 3.36
C THR A 68 0.62 18.78 2.27
N ASP A 69 0.24 18.47 1.01
CA ASP A 69 1.16 18.62 -0.12
C ASP A 69 1.49 20.09 -0.39
N LEU A 70 2.55 20.34 -1.12
CA LEU A 70 2.98 21.69 -1.44
C LEU A 70 1.95 22.40 -2.33
N ASN A 71 1.62 23.65 -2.00
CA ASN A 71 0.97 24.57 -2.91
C ASN A 71 2.08 25.32 -3.69
N ILE A 72 2.22 25.02 -4.97
CA ILE A 72 3.13 25.75 -5.86
C ILE A 72 2.24 26.71 -6.68
N ASP A 73 2.53 28.01 -6.57
CA ASP A 73 1.91 29.10 -7.34
C ASP A 73 0.37 29.28 -7.17
N ASP A 74 -0.16 29.16 -5.94
CA ASP A 74 -1.61 29.35 -5.64
C ASP A 74 -2.56 28.47 -6.48
N GLU A 75 -2.07 27.58 -7.31
CA GLU A 75 -2.88 26.56 -7.96
C GLU A 75 -3.14 25.42 -6.98
N VAL A 76 -4.41 25.10 -6.81
CA VAL A 76 -4.84 23.91 -6.07
C VAL A 76 -4.10 22.71 -6.67
N CYS A 77 -3.44 21.93 -5.80
CA CYS A 77 -2.69 20.74 -6.18
C CYS A 77 -3.48 19.91 -7.21
N ASP A 78 -3.14 20.09 -8.48
CA ASP A 78 -3.70 19.30 -9.55
C ASP A 78 -3.00 17.93 -9.55
N THR A 79 -3.67 16.95 -8.97
CA THR A 79 -3.19 15.56 -8.88
C THR A 79 -2.99 14.92 -10.27
N ASP A 80 -3.38 15.59 -11.35
CA ASP A 80 -3.19 15.15 -12.72
C ASP A 80 -2.00 15.85 -13.42
N ASN A 81 -1.43 16.90 -12.81
CA ASN A 81 -0.33 17.66 -13.40
C ASN A 81 1.01 16.94 -13.18
N PHE A 82 1.50 16.24 -14.20
CA PHE A 82 2.77 15.51 -14.19
C PHE A 82 3.96 16.38 -13.78
N ARG A 83 4.06 17.65 -14.23
CA ARG A 83 5.16 18.55 -13.91
C ARG A 83 5.18 18.90 -12.44
N PHE A 84 4.02 19.11 -11.84
CA PHE A 84 3.90 19.33 -10.40
C PHE A 84 4.30 18.08 -9.63
N LEU A 85 3.74 16.92 -10.00
CA LEU A 85 3.94 15.64 -9.30
C LEU A 85 5.42 15.21 -9.29
N THR A 86 6.21 15.64 -10.28
CA THR A 86 7.62 15.30 -10.43
C THR A 86 8.56 16.49 -10.28
N SER A 87 8.09 17.63 -9.76
CA SER A 87 8.93 18.82 -9.53
C SER A 87 10.04 18.55 -8.51
N ASP A 88 11.17 19.25 -8.63
CA ASP A 88 12.30 19.09 -7.72
C ASP A 88 11.97 19.54 -6.30
N GLU A 89 11.11 20.56 -6.19
CA GLU A 89 10.60 21.06 -4.91
C GLU A 89 9.79 19.99 -4.21
N ARG A 90 8.87 19.33 -4.93
CA ARG A 90 8.04 18.25 -4.37
C ARG A 90 8.88 17.03 -4.00
N VAL A 91 9.85 16.65 -4.84
CA VAL A 91 10.79 15.56 -4.55
C VAL A 91 11.54 15.83 -3.24
N LYS A 92 12.12 17.01 -3.07
CA LYS A 92 12.81 17.41 -1.84
C LYS A 92 11.88 17.43 -0.65
N TYR A 93 10.65 17.90 -0.83
CA TYR A 93 9.64 17.92 0.22
C TYR A 93 9.26 16.52 0.68
N VAL A 94 8.94 15.62 -0.24
CA VAL A 94 8.62 14.21 0.08
C VAL A 94 9.78 13.56 0.85
N MET A 95 11.03 13.75 0.37
CA MET A 95 12.22 13.23 1.05
C MET A 95 12.40 13.83 2.45
N SER A 96 12.15 15.12 2.63
CA SER A 96 12.26 15.78 3.93
C SER A 96 11.23 15.24 4.93
N GLN A 97 9.99 15.05 4.50
CA GLN A 97 8.94 14.48 5.32
C GLN A 97 9.25 13.01 5.67
N ALA A 98 9.69 12.22 4.70
CA ALA A 98 10.09 10.83 4.93
C ALA A 98 11.20 10.70 6.00
N ARG A 99 12.17 11.61 5.99
CA ARG A 99 13.24 11.68 7.01
C ARG A 99 12.73 12.19 8.35
N CYS A 100 11.85 13.20 8.35
CA CYS A 100 11.31 13.83 9.56
C CYS A 100 10.48 12.82 10.39
N TYR A 101 9.60 12.08 9.73
CA TYR A 101 8.75 11.10 10.41
C TYR A 101 9.46 9.77 10.67
N GLY A 102 10.56 9.50 9.97
CA GLY A 102 11.43 8.36 10.21
C GLY A 102 10.80 6.99 9.91
N TYR A 103 11.39 5.97 10.48
CA TYR A 103 11.01 4.56 10.32
C TYR A 103 11.50 3.76 11.54
N SER A 104 11.02 2.55 11.74
CA SER A 104 11.59 1.61 12.72
C SER A 104 12.65 0.72 12.07
N GLY A 105 13.61 0.24 12.86
CA GLY A 105 14.70 -0.63 12.38
C GLY A 105 15.96 0.11 11.98
N SER A 106 16.90 -0.61 11.37
CA SER A 106 18.27 -0.16 11.07
C SER A 106 18.35 0.82 9.88
N ARG A 107 17.48 0.64 8.90
CA ARG A 107 17.41 1.43 7.65
C ARG A 107 15.98 1.51 7.14
N VAL A 108 15.73 2.48 6.25
CA VAL A 108 14.43 2.55 5.57
C VAL A 108 14.29 1.40 4.58
N LYS A 109 13.12 0.77 4.60
CA LYS A 109 12.66 -0.23 3.63
C LYS A 109 11.24 0.18 3.24
N GLY A 110 11.14 1.01 2.20
CA GLY A 110 9.93 1.75 1.91
C GLY A 110 9.21 1.34 0.63
N LEU A 111 7.89 1.55 0.63
CA LEU A 111 7.06 1.50 -0.57
C LEU A 111 6.49 2.88 -0.86
N ILE A 112 6.54 3.31 -2.13
CA ILE A 112 5.92 4.54 -2.60
C ILE A 112 4.87 4.19 -3.66
N PHE A 113 3.62 4.58 -3.41
CA PHE A 113 2.52 4.34 -4.34
C PHE A 113 2.27 5.55 -5.22
N CYS A 114 2.43 5.38 -6.53
CA CYS A 114 2.26 6.39 -7.55
C CYS A 114 1.02 6.12 -8.42
N SER A 115 0.52 7.16 -9.12
CA SER A 115 -0.66 7.04 -9.99
C SER A 115 -0.32 6.46 -11.35
N ARG A 116 0.87 6.77 -11.90
CA ARG A 116 1.29 6.43 -13.26
C ARG A 116 2.72 5.92 -13.25
N ILE A 117 3.04 5.06 -14.21
CA ILE A 117 4.40 4.49 -14.31
C ILE A 117 5.44 5.54 -14.72
N GLU A 118 5.07 6.50 -15.55
CA GLU A 118 5.93 7.60 -15.96
C GLU A 118 6.31 8.47 -14.74
N GLU A 119 5.33 8.76 -13.87
CA GLU A 119 5.55 9.45 -12.60
C GLU A 119 6.52 8.65 -11.71
N ALA A 120 6.25 7.36 -11.51
CA ALA A 120 7.09 6.51 -10.68
C ALA A 120 8.53 6.44 -11.20
N LYS A 121 8.74 6.32 -12.51
CA LYS A 121 10.07 6.31 -13.13
C LYS A 121 10.82 7.63 -12.95
N GLU A 122 10.14 8.75 -13.19
CA GLU A 122 10.76 10.07 -13.06
C GLU A 122 11.08 10.39 -11.59
N LEU A 123 10.17 10.07 -10.66
CA LEU A 123 10.43 10.21 -9.22
C LEU A 123 11.59 9.32 -8.78
N SER A 124 11.66 8.06 -9.22
CA SER A 124 12.76 7.15 -8.91
C SER A 124 14.10 7.72 -9.40
N ARG A 125 14.15 8.22 -10.65
CA ARG A 125 15.34 8.87 -11.19
C ARG A 125 15.80 10.04 -10.30
N LYS A 126 14.89 10.94 -9.93
CA LYS A 126 15.18 12.12 -9.11
C LYS A 126 15.55 11.75 -7.67
N PHE A 127 14.91 10.76 -7.06
CA PHE A 127 15.30 10.25 -5.75
C PHE A 127 16.71 9.68 -5.76
N ASN A 128 17.07 8.93 -6.82
CA ASN A 128 18.43 8.39 -6.98
C ASN A 128 19.48 9.52 -7.16
N GLU A 129 19.17 10.56 -7.92
CA GLU A 129 20.02 11.76 -8.05
C GLU A 129 20.22 12.51 -6.72
N ASN A 130 19.26 12.39 -5.79
CA ASN A 130 19.33 12.95 -4.45
C ASN A 130 19.86 11.96 -3.39
N GLY A 131 20.48 10.86 -3.82
CA GLY A 131 21.22 9.93 -2.97
C GLY A 131 20.39 8.81 -2.32
N LEU A 132 19.13 8.60 -2.74
CA LEU A 132 18.37 7.40 -2.40
C LEU A 132 18.63 6.29 -3.42
N ARG A 133 18.37 5.05 -3.03
CA ARG A 133 18.47 3.88 -3.90
C ARG A 133 17.06 3.35 -4.16
N THR A 134 16.54 3.66 -5.34
CA THR A 134 15.13 3.37 -5.65
C THR A 134 14.98 2.69 -7.01
N ILE A 135 13.87 1.98 -7.18
CA ILE A 135 13.43 1.42 -8.45
C ILE A 135 11.92 1.63 -8.61
N ALA A 136 11.49 1.90 -9.84
CA ALA A 136 10.07 1.94 -10.18
C ALA A 136 9.65 0.64 -10.85
N LEU A 137 8.57 0.04 -10.36
CA LEU A 137 8.01 -1.21 -10.87
C LEU A 137 6.56 -1.05 -11.32
N SER A 138 6.17 -1.79 -12.35
CA SER A 138 4.84 -1.81 -12.94
C SER A 138 4.37 -3.22 -13.25
N GLY A 139 3.13 -3.36 -13.72
CA GLY A 139 2.58 -4.62 -14.19
C GLY A 139 3.31 -5.23 -15.40
N ALA A 140 4.07 -4.42 -16.17
CA ALA A 140 4.84 -4.87 -17.32
C ALA A 140 6.18 -5.52 -16.96
N ASP A 141 6.67 -5.32 -15.72
CA ASP A 141 7.94 -5.90 -15.29
C ASP A 141 7.81 -7.40 -15.03
N THR A 142 8.90 -8.15 -15.30
CA THR A 142 8.92 -9.61 -15.11
C THR A 142 8.85 -9.97 -13.62
N GLU A 143 8.41 -11.18 -13.35
CA GLU A 143 8.36 -11.72 -11.97
C GLU A 143 9.75 -11.76 -11.33
N GLU A 144 10.78 -12.10 -12.12
CA GLU A 144 12.18 -12.09 -11.69
C GLU A 144 12.67 -10.69 -11.30
N THR A 145 12.34 -9.66 -12.10
CA THR A 145 12.68 -8.26 -11.78
C THR A 145 12.04 -7.82 -10.47
N ARG A 146 10.78 -8.19 -10.25
CA ARG A 146 10.07 -7.87 -9.00
C ARG A 146 10.66 -8.60 -7.81
N ALA A 147 10.96 -9.90 -7.94
CA ALA A 147 11.58 -10.70 -6.89
C ALA A 147 12.95 -10.11 -6.50
N ASN A 148 13.80 -9.81 -7.46
CA ASN A 148 15.11 -9.17 -7.22
C ASN A 148 14.98 -7.82 -6.48
N ALA A 149 14.00 -6.99 -6.87
CA ALA A 149 13.78 -5.71 -6.20
C ALA A 149 13.33 -5.90 -4.74
N ILE A 150 12.50 -6.90 -4.46
CA ILE A 150 12.04 -7.22 -3.10
C ILE A 150 13.21 -7.74 -2.25
N GLU A 151 14.04 -8.65 -2.79
CA GLU A 151 15.23 -9.15 -2.11
C GLU A 151 16.18 -7.99 -1.76
N ARG A 152 16.42 -7.07 -2.69
CA ARG A 152 17.25 -5.89 -2.46
C ARG A 152 16.64 -4.90 -1.45
N LEU A 153 15.31 -4.80 -1.38
CA LEU A 153 14.66 -4.00 -0.34
C LEU A 153 14.82 -4.65 1.03
N ALA A 154 14.76 -5.97 1.12
CA ALA A 154 14.93 -6.72 2.36
C ALA A 154 16.37 -6.73 2.90
N MET A 155 17.38 -6.61 2.02
CA MET A 155 18.80 -6.61 2.39
C MET A 155 19.14 -5.59 3.49
N GLU A 156 20.11 -5.93 4.34
CA GLU A 156 20.76 -4.97 5.24
C GLU A 156 21.99 -4.32 4.56
N GLU A 157 22.49 -3.22 5.13
CA GLU A 157 23.68 -2.53 4.57
C GLU A 157 24.94 -3.42 4.61
N CYS A 158 25.05 -4.32 5.60
CA CYS A 158 26.16 -5.27 5.70
C CYS A 158 26.16 -6.33 4.62
N ASP A 159 25.02 -6.57 3.94
CA ASP A 159 24.88 -7.54 2.85
C ASP A 159 25.21 -6.92 1.48
N ALA A 160 25.49 -5.61 1.45
CA ALA A 160 25.82 -4.91 0.21
C ALA A 160 27.15 -5.41 -0.38
N THR A 161 27.17 -5.58 -1.69
CA THR A 161 28.36 -5.92 -2.47
C THR A 161 28.65 -4.80 -3.48
N GLU A 162 29.77 -4.86 -4.17
CA GLU A 162 30.07 -3.89 -5.25
C GLU A 162 29.03 -3.92 -6.38
N VAL A 163 28.40 -5.06 -6.60
CA VAL A 163 27.45 -5.28 -7.71
C VAL A 163 26.00 -5.15 -7.28
N VAL A 164 25.66 -5.57 -6.04
CA VAL A 164 24.29 -5.57 -5.52
C VAL A 164 24.21 -4.68 -4.31
N GLN A 165 23.41 -3.64 -4.41
CA GLN A 165 23.14 -2.68 -3.33
C GLN A 165 21.70 -2.81 -2.84
N PRO A 166 21.44 -2.63 -1.53
CA PRO A 166 20.09 -2.59 -0.99
C PRO A 166 19.30 -1.40 -1.57
N LEU A 167 17.99 -1.55 -1.67
CA LEU A 167 17.07 -0.49 -2.06
C LEU A 167 16.47 0.18 -0.82
N ASP A 168 16.33 1.50 -0.88
CA ASP A 168 15.64 2.27 0.16
C ASP A 168 14.13 2.30 -0.10
N TYR A 169 13.72 2.42 -1.39
CA TYR A 169 12.31 2.40 -1.77
C TYR A 169 12.07 1.67 -3.09
N ILE A 170 10.90 1.05 -3.16
CA ILE A 170 10.29 0.61 -4.41
C ILE A 170 9.09 1.51 -4.70
N LEU A 171 9.09 2.16 -5.86
CA LEU A 171 7.95 2.92 -6.36
C LEU A 171 7.06 1.99 -7.17
N SER A 172 5.76 2.02 -6.91
CA SER A 172 4.82 1.04 -7.45
C SER A 172 3.57 1.69 -8.03
N VAL A 173 3.11 1.13 -9.16
CA VAL A 173 1.80 1.44 -9.76
C VAL A 173 1.03 0.12 -9.87
N ASP A 174 0.01 -0.04 -9.02
CA ASP A 174 -0.96 -1.15 -8.99
C ASP A 174 -0.43 -2.59 -8.85
N ILE A 175 0.89 -2.84 -8.78
CA ILE A 175 1.44 -4.21 -8.76
C ILE A 175 1.50 -4.85 -7.37
N PHE A 176 1.49 -4.06 -6.31
CA PHE A 176 1.49 -4.57 -4.93
C PHE A 176 0.10 -4.55 -4.30
N SER A 177 -0.96 -4.51 -5.12
CA SER A 177 -2.35 -4.59 -4.66
C SER A 177 -2.74 -5.99 -4.23
N GLU A 178 -2.20 -7.04 -4.88
CA GLU A 178 -2.52 -8.45 -4.61
C GLU A 178 -1.26 -9.34 -4.73
N GLY A 179 -1.13 -10.30 -3.83
CA GLY A 179 -0.22 -11.47 -3.98
C GLY A 179 1.23 -11.31 -3.58
N THR A 180 1.80 -10.10 -3.48
CA THR A 180 3.22 -9.93 -3.13
C THR A 180 3.38 -9.68 -1.63
N ASP A 181 4.26 -10.43 -0.99
CA ASP A 181 4.58 -10.31 0.42
C ASP A 181 5.91 -9.58 0.62
N ILE A 182 5.89 -8.43 1.29
CA ILE A 182 7.08 -7.67 1.64
C ILE A 182 7.00 -7.33 3.12
N ILE A 183 7.45 -8.28 3.94
CA ILE A 183 7.28 -8.21 5.40
C ILE A 183 8.17 -7.15 6.07
N GLU A 184 9.30 -6.81 5.47
CA GLU A 184 10.30 -5.89 6.01
C GLU A 184 9.92 -4.41 5.87
N VAL A 185 8.89 -4.08 5.10
CA VAL A 185 8.48 -2.67 4.88
C VAL A 185 8.19 -1.97 6.20
N ASN A 186 8.89 -0.86 6.44
CA ASN A 186 8.78 -0.04 7.65
C ASN A 186 8.32 1.40 7.37
N GLN A 187 8.23 1.80 6.09
CA GLN A 187 7.66 3.09 5.69
C GLN A 187 6.85 2.95 4.41
N VAL A 188 5.67 3.56 4.39
CA VAL A 188 4.77 3.60 3.22
C VAL A 188 4.45 5.05 2.88
N ILE A 189 4.66 5.45 1.63
CA ILE A 189 4.37 6.80 1.14
C ILE A 189 3.28 6.71 0.07
N MET A 190 2.20 7.44 0.27
CA MET A 190 1.07 7.49 -0.65
C MET A 190 1.10 8.81 -1.41
N LEU A 191 1.46 8.75 -2.69
CA LEU A 191 1.48 9.87 -3.63
C LEU A 191 0.32 9.81 -4.63
N ARG A 192 -0.58 8.82 -4.49
CA ARG A 192 -1.75 8.64 -5.37
C ARG A 192 -3.06 8.76 -4.59
N PRO A 193 -4.11 9.37 -5.20
CA PRO A 193 -5.45 9.31 -4.65
C PRO A 193 -5.92 7.84 -4.59
N THR A 194 -6.34 7.39 -3.44
CA THR A 194 -6.94 6.07 -3.28
C THR A 194 -8.45 6.23 -3.19
N GLN A 195 -9.14 6.01 -4.30
CA GLN A 195 -10.61 6.14 -4.35
C GLN A 195 -11.30 4.99 -3.62
N SER A 196 -10.66 3.83 -3.54
CA SER A 196 -11.20 2.66 -2.84
C SER A 196 -10.52 2.47 -1.50
N PRO A 197 -11.29 2.53 -0.39
CA PRO A 197 -10.80 2.16 0.93
C PRO A 197 -10.20 0.74 0.98
N ILE A 198 -10.68 -0.15 0.11
CA ILE A 198 -10.18 -1.52 -0.03
C ILE A 198 -8.73 -1.51 -0.52
N VAL A 199 -8.44 -0.74 -1.58
CA VAL A 199 -7.08 -0.60 -2.12
C VAL A 199 -6.14 0.00 -1.08
N PHE A 200 -6.61 1.01 -0.32
CA PHE A 200 -5.85 1.59 0.78
C PHE A 200 -5.44 0.54 1.82
N ILE A 201 -6.40 -0.25 2.31
CA ILE A 201 -6.13 -1.32 3.29
C ILE A 201 -5.21 -2.39 2.71
N GLN A 202 -5.35 -2.75 1.44
CA GLN A 202 -4.47 -3.71 0.79
C GLN A 202 -3.03 -3.19 0.67
N GLN A 203 -2.85 -1.92 0.30
CA GLN A 203 -1.54 -1.27 0.21
C GLN A 203 -0.89 -1.14 1.60
N LEU A 204 -1.65 -0.69 2.58
CA LEU A 204 -1.21 -0.60 3.98
C LEU A 204 -0.84 -1.97 4.53
N GLY A 205 -1.67 -2.98 4.29
CA GLY A 205 -1.49 -4.35 4.80
C GLY A 205 -0.17 -5.00 4.40
N ARG A 206 0.45 -4.55 3.32
CA ARG A 206 1.78 -5.05 2.91
C ARG A 206 2.87 -4.72 3.93
N GLY A 207 2.79 -3.54 4.55
CA GLY A 207 3.72 -3.12 5.59
C GLY A 207 3.35 -3.58 7.01
N LEU A 208 2.14 -4.12 7.22
CA LEU A 208 1.69 -4.44 8.60
C LEU A 208 2.11 -5.83 9.10
N ARG A 209 2.84 -6.62 8.33
CA ARG A 209 3.37 -7.88 8.83
C ARG A 209 4.54 -7.63 9.78
N LYS A 210 4.66 -8.51 10.76
CA LYS A 210 5.77 -8.46 11.70
C LYS A 210 7.04 -8.98 11.05
N ALA A 211 8.14 -8.27 11.28
CA ALA A 211 9.49 -8.69 10.91
C ALA A 211 10.43 -8.45 12.09
N GLU A 212 11.52 -9.17 12.12
CA GLU A 212 12.56 -8.95 13.12
C GLU A 212 13.15 -7.53 12.99
N GLY A 213 13.33 -6.85 14.10
CA GLY A 213 13.83 -5.47 14.13
C GLY A 213 12.83 -4.39 13.69
N LYS A 214 11.58 -4.77 13.33
CA LYS A 214 10.53 -3.82 12.97
C LYS A 214 9.49 -3.71 14.07
N GLU A 215 9.45 -2.56 14.73
CA GLU A 215 8.52 -2.28 15.83
C GLU A 215 7.20 -1.66 15.35
N TYR A 216 7.26 -0.82 14.31
CA TYR A 216 6.10 -0.14 13.71
C TYR A 216 6.35 0.21 12.24
N VAL A 217 5.27 0.59 11.57
CA VAL A 217 5.31 1.13 10.19
C VAL A 217 4.89 2.59 10.22
N VAL A 218 5.60 3.44 9.48
CA VAL A 218 5.19 4.83 9.26
C VAL A 218 4.48 4.95 7.93
N VAL A 219 3.29 5.52 7.93
CA VAL A 219 2.48 5.78 6.72
C VAL A 219 2.36 7.28 6.52
N LEU A 220 2.84 7.78 5.39
CA LEU A 220 2.77 9.17 4.99
C LEU A 220 1.80 9.33 3.83
N ASP A 221 0.72 10.07 4.02
CA ASP A 221 -0.31 10.31 3.02
C ASP A 221 -0.29 11.77 2.56
N PHE A 222 0.24 12.02 1.35
CA PHE A 222 0.37 13.34 0.75
C PHE A 222 -0.88 13.80 -0.01
N ILE A 223 -1.85 12.91 -0.22
CA ILE A 223 -3.01 13.16 -1.10
C ILE A 223 -4.25 13.59 -0.32
N GLY A 224 -4.15 13.65 1.01
CA GLY A 224 -5.31 13.96 1.84
C GLY A 224 -6.39 12.86 1.80
N ASN A 225 -6.00 11.59 1.58
CA ASN A 225 -6.91 10.46 1.73
C ASN A 225 -7.59 10.47 3.11
N TYR A 226 -6.93 11.07 4.10
CA TYR A 226 -7.46 11.29 5.45
C TYR A 226 -8.69 12.22 5.48
N LEU A 227 -8.88 13.12 4.51
CA LEU A 227 -10.08 13.94 4.39
C LEU A 227 -11.34 13.11 4.07
N LYS A 228 -11.12 11.92 3.48
CA LYS A 228 -12.14 10.89 3.31
C LYS A 228 -12.12 9.88 4.48
N ALA A 229 -11.46 10.22 5.56
CA ALA A 229 -11.06 9.35 6.67
C ALA A 229 -12.24 8.79 7.50
N GLY A 230 -13.43 9.35 7.42
CA GLY A 230 -14.60 8.72 8.02
C GLY A 230 -14.80 7.28 7.52
N ARG A 231 -14.59 7.05 6.23
CA ARG A 231 -14.63 5.71 5.63
C ARG A 231 -13.39 4.87 5.97
N VAL A 232 -12.21 5.48 5.98
CA VAL A 232 -10.95 4.79 6.34
C VAL A 232 -10.99 4.36 7.81
N ARG A 233 -11.44 5.22 8.72
CA ARG A 233 -11.59 4.88 10.13
C ARG A 233 -12.54 3.70 10.33
N TYR A 234 -13.70 3.70 9.66
CA TYR A 234 -14.64 2.58 9.72
C TYR A 234 -14.01 1.27 9.29
N LEU A 235 -13.22 1.29 8.21
CA LEU A 235 -12.54 0.10 7.71
C LEU A 235 -11.43 -0.40 8.64
N LEU A 236 -10.71 0.52 9.27
CA LEU A 236 -9.66 0.19 10.24
C LEU A 236 -10.24 -0.33 11.55
N THR A 237 -11.32 0.27 12.04
CA THR A 237 -11.84 0.03 13.40
C THR A 237 -13.15 -0.76 13.43
N GLY A 238 -13.86 -0.89 12.30
CA GLY A 238 -15.20 -1.48 12.26
C GLY A 238 -16.29 -0.64 12.94
N LYS A 239 -15.95 0.57 13.44
CA LYS A 239 -16.88 1.45 14.14
C LYS A 239 -17.31 2.62 13.25
N ALA A 240 -18.61 2.77 13.01
CA ALA A 240 -19.17 3.97 12.39
C ALA A 240 -18.84 5.19 13.24
N LEU A 241 -18.67 6.36 12.61
CA LEU A 241 -18.67 7.62 13.34
C LEU A 241 -20.03 7.72 14.05
N SER A 242 -20.02 7.73 15.39
CA SER A 242 -21.18 8.24 16.13
C SER A 242 -21.32 9.69 15.69
N GLY A 243 -22.39 9.98 14.94
CA GLY A 243 -22.66 11.35 14.50
C GLY A 243 -22.77 12.26 15.70
N ASP A 244 -22.04 13.37 15.65
CA ASP A 244 -22.39 14.64 16.27
C ASP A 244 -23.03 15.52 15.19
#